data_9d4b9c06c739d70a11b7261b7f5cbe00
#
_entry.id   9d4b9c06c739d70a11b7261b7f5cbe00
#
_cell.length_a   1.000
_cell.length_b   1.000
_cell.length_c   1.000
_cell.angle_alpha   90.00
_cell.angle_beta   90.00
_cell.angle_gamma   90.00
#
_symmetry.space_group_name_H-M   'P 1'
#
loop_
_entity.id
_entity.type
_entity.pdbx_description
1 polymer ?
#
loop_
_entity_poly.entity_id
_entity_poly.type
_entity_poly.pdbx_seq_one_letter_code
_entity_poly.pdbx_strand_id
1 'polypeptide(L)'
;MSVKEKLAACKLIAVVRAGSEADGIEMIGRLKKKGVRAIEVTYTTPNAERIIASYQHDHDLIVGAGTITTLEQAQSAIEAGSQFIVSPGYLPTIGEHLSFHDTLYVPGVLTPSEIMQAKANGYSVLKLFPSGSFGLSYMKNLQGPFPEIEFIPTGGIHPVDVPKWLEAGAVAVGVGSQLESSTAEELQAVLSSTIM
;
A
#
# COMPACT_ATOMS: atom_id res chain seq x y z
N MET A 1 17.35 -6.51 -1.32
CA MET A 1 15.90 -6.60 -1.56
C MET A 1 15.38 -5.23 -1.94
N SER A 2 14.67 -5.13 -3.07
CA SER A 2 13.94 -3.93 -3.48
C SER A 2 12.78 -3.63 -2.52
N VAL A 3 12.23 -2.41 -2.56
CA VAL A 3 11.05 -2.05 -1.73
C VAL A 3 9.86 -2.96 -2.07
N LYS A 4 9.65 -3.29 -3.37
CA LYS A 4 8.62 -4.25 -3.80
C LYS A 4 8.77 -5.62 -3.13
N GLU A 5 9.98 -6.19 -3.15
CA GLU A 5 10.25 -7.49 -2.52
C GLU A 5 10.02 -7.46 -1.01
N LYS A 6 10.37 -6.36 -0.36
CA LYS A 6 10.09 -6.16 1.07
C LYS A 6 8.58 -6.10 1.35
N LEU A 7 7.80 -5.36 0.53
CA LEU A 7 6.35 -5.30 0.66
C LEU A 7 5.71 -6.68 0.45
N ALA A 8 6.17 -7.44 -0.55
CA ALA A 8 5.73 -8.81 -0.79
C ALA A 8 6.02 -9.72 0.43
N ALA A 9 7.20 -9.60 1.02
CA ALA A 9 7.56 -10.36 2.24
C ALA A 9 6.69 -9.97 3.45
N CYS A 10 6.24 -8.72 3.53
CA CYS A 10 5.31 -8.25 4.57
C CYS A 10 3.88 -8.77 4.38
N LYS A 11 3.47 -9.13 3.15
CA LYS A 11 2.13 -9.62 2.79
C LYS A 11 0.99 -8.62 2.99
N LEU A 12 1.03 -7.86 4.08
CA LEU A 12 0.01 -6.89 4.49
C LEU A 12 0.64 -5.51 4.64
N ILE A 13 0.00 -4.51 4.03
CA ILE A 13 0.31 -3.09 4.19
C ILE A 13 -0.82 -2.48 5.03
N ALA A 14 -0.47 -1.98 6.21
CA ALA A 14 -1.44 -1.28 7.06
C ALA A 14 -1.65 0.14 6.55
N VAL A 15 -2.86 0.44 6.11
CA VAL A 15 -3.26 1.79 5.68
C VAL A 15 -3.71 2.57 6.90
N VAL A 16 -2.85 3.47 7.37
CA VAL A 16 -3.06 4.31 8.55
C VAL A 16 -3.72 5.62 8.15
N ARG A 17 -4.91 5.84 8.69
CA ARG A 17 -5.67 7.08 8.57
C ARG A 17 -6.13 7.50 9.95
N ALA A 18 -5.68 8.63 10.44
CA ALA A 18 -5.93 9.11 11.79
C ALA A 18 -6.46 10.54 11.80
N GLY A 19 -7.09 10.93 12.88
CA GLY A 19 -7.61 12.29 13.09
C GLY A 19 -6.55 13.31 13.48
N SER A 20 -5.39 12.83 13.96
CA SER A 20 -4.25 13.66 14.36
C SER A 20 -2.92 12.94 14.14
N GLU A 21 -1.82 13.71 14.17
CA GLU A 21 -0.46 13.18 14.15
C GLU A 21 -0.21 12.21 15.31
N ALA A 22 -0.63 12.58 16.53
CA ALA A 22 -0.45 11.74 17.73
C ALA A 22 -1.18 10.40 17.62
N ASP A 23 -2.44 10.41 17.15
CA ASP A 23 -3.21 9.18 16.94
C ASP A 23 -2.55 8.29 15.87
N GLY A 24 -2.01 8.89 14.81
CA GLY A 24 -1.29 8.17 13.76
C GLY A 24 -0.05 7.46 14.29
N ILE A 25 0.76 8.14 15.08
CA ILE A 25 1.96 7.57 15.72
C ILE A 25 1.57 6.44 16.68
N GLU A 26 0.55 6.66 17.50
CA GLU A 26 0.07 5.63 18.44
C GLU A 26 -0.45 4.39 17.70
N MET A 27 -1.23 4.59 16.62
CA MET A 27 -1.75 3.50 15.78
C MET A 27 -0.61 2.68 15.18
N ILE A 28 0.42 3.32 14.61
CA ILE A 28 1.60 2.64 14.06
C ILE A 28 2.30 1.84 15.16
N GLY A 29 2.48 2.42 16.34
CA GLY A 29 3.09 1.73 17.48
C GLY A 29 2.32 0.46 17.89
N ARG A 30 0.98 0.51 17.92
CA ARG A 30 0.13 -0.65 18.18
C ARG A 30 0.26 -1.72 17.10
N LEU A 31 0.25 -1.31 15.81
CA LEU A 31 0.38 -2.21 14.67
C LEU A 31 1.77 -2.90 14.64
N LYS A 32 2.84 -2.15 14.92
CA LYS A 32 4.21 -2.69 15.03
C LYS A 32 4.30 -3.77 16.11
N LYS A 33 3.69 -3.55 17.29
CA LYS A 33 3.63 -4.53 18.38
C LYS A 33 2.86 -5.80 17.98
N LYS A 34 1.86 -5.69 17.12
CA LYS A 34 1.12 -6.83 16.56
C LYS A 34 1.86 -7.55 15.42
N GLY A 35 3.07 -7.11 15.04
CA GLY A 35 3.90 -7.75 14.03
C GLY A 35 3.79 -7.15 12.62
N VAL A 36 2.98 -6.12 12.40
CA VAL A 36 2.90 -5.42 11.12
C VAL A 36 4.22 -4.70 10.83
N ARG A 37 4.70 -4.81 9.59
CA ARG A 37 6.00 -4.26 9.17
C ARG A 37 5.92 -3.30 7.99
N ALA A 38 4.82 -3.26 7.24
CA ALA A 38 4.60 -2.30 6.16
C ALA A 38 3.45 -1.35 6.51
N ILE A 39 3.71 -0.05 6.44
CA ILE A 39 2.79 1.02 6.84
C ILE A 39 2.63 2.01 5.69
N GLU A 40 1.39 2.28 5.27
CA GLU A 40 1.01 3.35 4.37
C GLU A 40 0.35 4.47 5.20
N VAL A 41 1.05 5.60 5.43
CA VAL A 41 0.46 6.77 6.10
C VAL A 41 -0.29 7.60 5.06
N THR A 42 -1.60 7.73 5.21
CA THR A 42 -2.40 8.50 4.24
C THR A 42 -2.27 10.00 4.46
N TYR A 43 -2.12 10.77 3.38
CA TYR A 43 -2.05 12.24 3.40
C TYR A 43 -3.37 12.93 3.74
N THR A 44 -4.41 12.17 4.05
CA THR A 44 -5.61 12.66 4.73
C THR A 44 -5.46 12.72 6.26
N THR A 45 -4.36 12.17 6.80
CA THR A 45 -3.97 12.33 8.21
C THR A 45 -3.22 13.65 8.37
N PRO A 46 -3.58 14.48 9.34
CA PRO A 46 -2.84 15.72 9.59
C PRO A 46 -1.36 15.45 9.89
N ASN A 47 -0.48 16.26 9.29
CA ASN A 47 0.99 16.15 9.42
C ASN A 47 1.54 14.75 9.05
N ALA A 48 0.98 14.12 8.01
CA ALA A 48 1.41 12.79 7.54
C ALA A 48 2.92 12.73 7.26
N GLU A 49 3.50 13.81 6.70
CA GLU A 49 4.94 13.94 6.44
C GLU A 49 5.79 13.85 7.71
N ARG A 50 5.30 14.40 8.83
CA ARG A 50 6.01 14.32 10.13
C ARG A 50 5.94 12.92 10.71
N ILE A 51 4.80 12.26 10.57
CA ILE A 51 4.65 10.85 10.98
C ILE A 51 5.65 10.00 10.20
N ILE A 52 5.72 10.13 8.88
CA ILE A 52 6.65 9.38 8.03
C ILE A 52 8.10 9.65 8.45
N ALA A 53 8.48 10.92 8.59
CA ALA A 53 9.83 11.32 8.98
C ALA A 53 10.24 10.74 10.35
N SER A 54 9.31 10.58 11.30
CA SER A 54 9.61 10.00 12.61
C SER A 54 10.02 8.52 12.56
N TYR A 55 9.70 7.82 11.46
CA TYR A 55 10.04 6.41 11.25
C TYR A 55 11.13 6.17 10.19
N GLN A 56 11.72 7.21 9.59
CA GLN A 56 12.72 7.04 8.53
C GLN A 56 13.96 6.23 8.94
N HIS A 57 14.27 6.18 10.23
CA HIS A 57 15.40 5.39 10.80
C HIS A 57 14.95 4.10 11.49
N ASP A 58 13.67 3.76 11.42
CA ASP A 58 13.15 2.50 11.96
C ASP A 58 13.34 1.37 10.94
N HIS A 59 14.43 0.64 11.06
CA HIS A 59 14.79 -0.43 10.12
C HIS A 59 13.87 -1.67 10.17
N ASP A 60 13.00 -1.75 11.18
CA ASP A 60 12.00 -2.82 11.29
C ASP A 60 10.71 -2.51 10.49
N LEU A 61 10.52 -1.26 10.07
CA LEU A 61 9.35 -0.83 9.34
C LEU A 61 9.71 -0.40 7.91
N ILE A 62 8.78 -0.67 7.01
CA ILE A 62 8.74 -0.07 5.68
C ILE A 62 7.60 0.95 5.73
N VAL A 63 7.94 2.24 5.66
CA VAL A 63 6.96 3.31 5.76
C VAL A 63 6.87 4.06 4.43
N GLY A 64 5.64 4.24 3.95
CA GLY A 64 5.35 4.98 2.74
C GLY A 64 4.16 5.92 2.92
N ALA A 65 3.97 6.75 1.92
CA ALA A 65 2.88 7.71 1.84
C ALA A 65 1.74 7.19 0.98
N GLY A 66 0.51 7.37 1.45
CA GLY A 66 -0.68 7.00 0.71
C GLY A 66 -1.66 8.15 0.49
N THR A 67 -2.63 7.91 -0.39
CA THR A 67 -3.63 8.91 -0.79
C THR A 67 -2.99 10.17 -1.38
N ILE A 68 -1.87 9.99 -2.09
CA ILE A 68 -1.18 11.06 -2.81
C ILE A 68 -2.00 11.42 -4.05
N THR A 69 -2.45 12.66 -4.12
CA THR A 69 -3.33 13.16 -5.19
C THR A 69 -2.79 14.41 -5.88
N THR A 70 -1.71 15.02 -5.34
CA THR A 70 -1.05 16.18 -5.94
C THR A 70 0.45 16.01 -6.00
N LEU A 71 1.10 16.80 -6.84
CA LEU A 71 2.56 16.82 -6.98
C LEU A 71 3.25 17.31 -5.69
N GLU A 72 2.67 18.31 -5.05
CA GLU A 72 3.18 18.86 -3.79
C GLU A 72 3.19 17.81 -2.67
N GLN A 73 2.13 16.99 -2.61
CA GLN A 73 2.08 15.86 -1.66
C GLN A 73 3.15 14.82 -1.99
N ALA A 74 3.36 14.51 -3.27
CA ALA A 74 4.39 13.56 -3.69
C ALA A 74 5.79 14.04 -3.29
N GLN A 75 6.09 15.32 -3.54
CA GLN A 75 7.36 15.93 -3.16
C GLN A 75 7.56 15.92 -1.64
N SER A 76 6.57 16.36 -0.88
CA SER A 76 6.59 16.33 0.60
C SER A 76 6.81 14.91 1.14
N ALA A 77 6.21 13.89 0.49
CA ALA A 77 6.39 12.49 0.89
C ALA A 77 7.83 11.99 0.66
N ILE A 78 8.46 12.39 -0.45
CA ILE A 78 9.86 12.08 -0.73
C ILE A 78 10.77 12.73 0.31
N GLU A 79 10.57 14.02 0.57
CA GLU A 79 11.36 14.79 1.55
C GLU A 79 11.24 14.21 2.97
N ALA A 80 10.07 13.66 3.31
CA ALA A 80 9.82 12.95 4.56
C ALA A 80 10.49 11.56 4.65
N GLY A 81 11.08 11.07 3.56
CA GLY A 81 11.76 9.76 3.53
C GLY A 81 10.85 8.58 3.25
N SER A 82 9.72 8.79 2.56
CA SER A 82 8.83 7.70 2.13
C SER A 82 9.57 6.68 1.27
N GLN A 83 9.51 5.41 1.64
CA GLN A 83 10.12 4.32 0.87
C GLN A 83 9.25 3.88 -0.32
N PHE A 84 7.94 4.12 -0.25
CA PHE A 84 7.00 3.93 -1.34
C PHE A 84 5.89 4.98 -1.29
N ILE A 85 5.30 5.25 -2.45
CA ILE A 85 4.21 6.23 -2.60
C ILE A 85 3.04 5.55 -3.29
N VAL A 86 1.84 5.76 -2.75
CA VAL A 86 0.60 5.16 -3.25
C VAL A 86 -0.40 6.27 -3.54
N SER A 87 -1.03 6.22 -4.71
CA SER A 87 -2.14 7.10 -5.07
C SER A 87 -3.44 6.30 -5.24
N PRO A 88 -4.61 6.94 -5.06
CA PRO A 88 -5.91 6.27 -5.29
C PRO A 88 -6.22 6.08 -6.77
N GLY A 89 -5.57 6.82 -7.65
CA GLY A 89 -5.66 6.79 -9.11
C GLY A 89 -4.28 7.06 -9.71
N TYR A 90 -4.17 7.01 -11.04
CA TYR A 90 -2.94 7.31 -11.75
C TYR A 90 -3.00 8.73 -12.33
N LEU A 91 -2.01 9.56 -11.96
CA LEU A 91 -1.76 10.87 -12.57
C LEU A 91 -0.37 10.86 -13.23
N PRO A 92 -0.27 11.05 -14.55
CA PRO A 92 1.02 11.06 -15.26
C PRO A 92 2.04 12.03 -14.69
N THR A 93 1.60 13.23 -14.27
CA THR A 93 2.48 14.26 -13.68
C THR A 93 3.15 13.80 -12.37
N ILE A 94 2.44 13.06 -11.53
CA ILE A 94 3.03 12.47 -10.32
C ILE A 94 4.02 11.36 -10.72
N GLY A 95 3.61 10.50 -11.65
CA GLY A 95 4.47 9.42 -12.13
C GLY A 95 5.77 9.92 -12.75
N GLU A 96 5.70 10.93 -13.62
CA GLU A 96 6.87 11.56 -14.22
C GLU A 96 7.82 12.12 -13.15
N HIS A 97 7.29 12.87 -12.18
CA HIS A 97 8.10 13.41 -11.09
C HIS A 97 8.80 12.29 -10.30
N LEU A 98 8.05 11.25 -9.91
CA LEU A 98 8.58 10.14 -9.12
C LEU A 98 9.60 9.27 -9.87
N SER A 99 9.59 9.27 -11.21
CA SER A 99 10.56 8.53 -12.01
C SER A 99 12.02 8.97 -11.83
N PHE A 100 12.25 10.17 -11.31
CA PHE A 100 13.58 10.70 -11.00
C PHE A 100 14.06 10.36 -9.57
N HIS A 101 13.24 9.62 -8.79
CA HIS A 101 13.54 9.29 -7.41
C HIS A 101 13.59 7.76 -7.22
N ASP A 102 14.45 7.31 -6.31
CA ASP A 102 14.54 5.88 -5.92
C ASP A 102 13.43 5.51 -4.91
N THR A 103 12.18 5.85 -5.27
CA THR A 103 11.00 5.60 -4.45
C THR A 103 10.00 4.78 -5.27
N LEU A 104 9.54 3.67 -4.74
CA LEU A 104 8.55 2.84 -5.42
C LEU A 104 7.21 3.59 -5.52
N TYR A 105 6.77 3.89 -6.74
CA TYR A 105 5.42 4.40 -6.98
C TYR A 105 4.45 3.27 -7.30
N VAL A 106 3.33 3.26 -6.60
CA VAL A 106 2.22 2.30 -6.78
C VAL A 106 0.95 3.08 -7.13
N PRO A 107 0.74 3.40 -8.42
CA PRO A 107 -0.46 4.12 -8.84
C PRO A 107 -1.72 3.28 -8.69
N GLY A 108 -2.84 3.95 -8.35
CA GLY A 108 -4.15 3.33 -8.25
C GLY A 108 -4.79 3.14 -9.63
N VAL A 109 -5.46 2.01 -9.81
CA VAL A 109 -6.25 1.66 -11.00
C VAL A 109 -7.48 0.86 -10.60
N LEU A 110 -8.48 0.89 -11.45
CA LEU A 110 -9.64 0.01 -11.35
C LEU A 110 -9.94 -0.68 -12.68
N THR A 111 -9.86 0.04 -13.79
CA THR A 111 -10.31 -0.41 -15.10
C THR A 111 -9.15 -0.86 -16.00
N PRO A 112 -9.41 -1.71 -17.03
CA PRO A 112 -8.40 -2.07 -18.03
C PRO A 112 -7.75 -0.85 -18.70
N SER A 113 -8.51 0.23 -18.97
CA SER A 113 -7.97 1.44 -19.58
C SER A 113 -6.95 2.14 -18.70
N GLU A 114 -7.20 2.22 -17.39
CA GLU A 114 -6.24 2.79 -16.43
C GLU A 114 -5.00 1.92 -16.28
N ILE A 115 -5.16 0.60 -16.30
CA ILE A 115 -4.02 -0.35 -16.29
C ILE A 115 -3.16 -0.13 -17.54
N MET A 116 -3.76 -0.04 -18.73
CA MET A 116 -3.04 0.22 -19.97
C MET A 116 -2.28 1.54 -19.92
N GLN A 117 -2.88 2.58 -19.35
CA GLN A 117 -2.25 3.89 -19.21
C GLN A 117 -1.05 3.83 -18.23
N ALA A 118 -1.20 3.23 -17.07
CA ALA A 118 -0.11 3.07 -16.10
C ALA A 118 1.04 2.23 -16.68
N LYS A 119 0.70 1.10 -17.34
CA LYS A 119 1.66 0.23 -18.02
C LYS A 119 2.45 0.96 -19.12
N ALA A 120 1.79 1.76 -19.95
CA ALA A 120 2.43 2.53 -21.02
C ALA A 120 3.48 3.53 -20.48
N ASN A 121 3.36 3.91 -19.21
CA ASN A 121 4.30 4.78 -18.50
C ASN A 121 5.29 3.99 -17.62
N GLY A 122 5.41 2.67 -17.80
CA GLY A 122 6.42 1.83 -17.16
C GLY A 122 6.05 1.28 -15.78
N TYR A 123 4.81 1.46 -15.30
CA TYR A 123 4.37 0.94 -14.03
C TYR A 123 3.80 -0.47 -14.15
N SER A 124 4.38 -1.41 -13.42
CA SER A 124 3.95 -2.83 -13.39
C SER A 124 3.39 -3.24 -12.03
N VAL A 125 3.66 -2.49 -10.97
CA VAL A 125 3.06 -2.72 -9.64
C VAL A 125 1.97 -1.69 -9.42
N LEU A 126 0.72 -2.14 -9.33
CA LEU A 126 -0.45 -1.25 -9.30
C LEU A 126 -1.33 -1.52 -8.09
N LYS A 127 -1.81 -0.46 -7.44
CA LYS A 127 -2.88 -0.56 -6.45
C LYS A 127 -4.20 -0.81 -7.16
N LEU A 128 -4.84 -1.93 -6.90
CA LEU A 128 -6.22 -2.16 -7.34
C LEU A 128 -7.19 -1.60 -6.28
N PHE A 129 -7.96 -0.56 -6.63
CA PHE A 129 -8.79 0.15 -5.67
C PHE A 129 -10.11 0.63 -6.29
N PRO A 130 -11.26 0.45 -5.56
CA PRO A 130 -11.46 -0.25 -4.29
C PRO A 130 -11.74 -1.76 -4.47
N SER A 131 -10.82 -2.64 -4.06
CA SER A 131 -10.88 -4.08 -4.37
C SER A 131 -12.00 -4.83 -3.65
N GLY A 132 -12.30 -4.49 -2.40
CA GLY A 132 -13.33 -5.18 -1.63
C GLY A 132 -14.73 -5.08 -2.24
N SER A 133 -15.02 -3.96 -2.93
CA SER A 133 -16.30 -3.74 -3.62
C SER A 133 -16.48 -4.62 -4.87
N PHE A 134 -15.37 -5.02 -5.53
CA PHE A 134 -15.39 -5.79 -6.77
C PHE A 134 -15.04 -7.26 -6.55
N GLY A 135 -14.36 -7.57 -5.45
CA GLY A 135 -14.02 -8.91 -5.04
C GLY A 135 -12.84 -9.54 -5.80
N LEU A 136 -12.45 -10.72 -5.33
CA LEU A 136 -11.29 -11.46 -5.79
C LEU A 136 -11.35 -11.86 -7.27
N SER A 137 -12.54 -12.22 -7.74
CA SER A 137 -12.76 -12.62 -9.15
C SER A 137 -12.45 -11.50 -10.13
N TYR A 138 -12.68 -10.25 -9.73
CA TYR A 138 -12.35 -9.10 -10.55
C TYR A 138 -10.84 -8.98 -10.78
N MET A 139 -10.03 -9.07 -9.73
CA MET A 139 -8.57 -9.08 -9.87
C MET A 139 -8.09 -10.21 -10.77
N LYS A 140 -8.61 -11.44 -10.58
CA LYS A 140 -8.25 -12.59 -11.43
C LYS A 140 -8.59 -12.37 -12.91
N ASN A 141 -9.73 -11.74 -13.19
CA ASN A 141 -10.13 -11.42 -14.57
C ASN A 141 -9.19 -10.39 -15.22
N LEU A 142 -8.65 -9.44 -14.44
CA LEU A 142 -7.67 -8.47 -14.93
C LEU A 142 -6.30 -9.10 -15.20
N GLN A 143 -5.89 -10.10 -14.44
CA GLN A 143 -4.61 -10.80 -14.63
C GLN A 143 -4.52 -11.53 -15.98
N GLY A 144 -5.64 -11.97 -16.54
CA GLY A 144 -5.67 -12.64 -17.84
C GLY A 144 -5.08 -11.77 -18.96
N PRO A 145 -5.62 -10.58 -19.26
CA PRO A 145 -5.09 -9.68 -20.27
C PRO A 145 -3.81 -8.95 -19.87
N PHE A 146 -3.46 -8.92 -18.58
CA PHE A 146 -2.31 -8.19 -18.03
C PHE A 146 -1.42 -9.09 -17.14
N PRO A 147 -0.84 -10.18 -17.67
CA PRO A 147 -0.09 -11.16 -16.87
C PRO A 147 1.20 -10.60 -16.25
N GLU A 148 1.74 -9.49 -16.79
CA GLU A 148 2.92 -8.80 -16.27
C GLU A 148 2.61 -7.78 -15.18
N ILE A 149 1.33 -7.50 -14.91
CA ILE A 149 0.93 -6.55 -13.88
C ILE A 149 0.78 -7.26 -12.53
N GLU A 150 1.42 -6.70 -11.55
CA GLU A 150 1.39 -7.14 -10.17
C GLU A 150 0.46 -6.23 -9.35
N PHE A 151 -0.59 -6.79 -8.76
CA PHE A 151 -1.58 -6.01 -8.02
C PHE A 151 -1.31 -5.99 -6.51
N ILE A 152 -1.57 -4.81 -5.92
CA ILE A 152 -1.74 -4.60 -4.47
C ILE A 152 -3.20 -4.22 -4.24
N PRO A 153 -4.10 -5.20 -4.05
CA PRO A 153 -5.50 -4.92 -3.80
C PRO A 153 -5.67 -4.19 -2.46
N THR A 154 -6.51 -3.15 -2.48
CA THR A 154 -6.72 -2.27 -1.32
C THR A 154 -8.17 -1.78 -1.27
N GLY A 155 -8.66 -1.49 -0.07
CA GLY A 155 -9.97 -0.90 0.16
C GLY A 155 -11.08 -1.93 0.35
N GLY A 156 -11.64 -1.96 1.56
CA GLY A 156 -12.74 -2.84 1.94
C GLY A 156 -12.35 -4.32 2.11
N ILE A 157 -11.07 -4.63 2.26
CA ILE A 157 -10.57 -5.99 2.49
C ILE A 157 -10.42 -6.22 3.99
N HIS A 158 -10.99 -7.32 4.48
CA HIS A 158 -10.83 -7.74 5.86
C HIS A 158 -9.49 -8.49 6.04
N PRO A 159 -8.78 -8.33 7.18
CA PRO A 159 -7.51 -9.01 7.44
C PRO A 159 -7.56 -10.53 7.23
N VAL A 160 -8.62 -11.19 7.64
CA VAL A 160 -8.79 -12.66 7.49
C VAL A 160 -8.87 -13.13 6.02
N ASP A 161 -9.16 -12.22 5.08
CA ASP A 161 -9.20 -12.53 3.66
C ASP A 161 -7.86 -12.30 2.93
N VAL A 162 -6.87 -11.70 3.61
CA VAL A 162 -5.53 -11.44 3.03
C VAL A 162 -4.90 -12.69 2.41
N PRO A 163 -4.90 -13.87 3.06
CA PRO A 163 -4.33 -15.08 2.45
C PRO A 163 -4.96 -15.43 1.10
N LYS A 164 -6.28 -15.29 0.96
CA LYS A 164 -7.00 -15.58 -0.30
C LYS A 164 -6.57 -14.66 -1.46
N TRP A 165 -6.30 -13.37 -1.14
CA TRP A 165 -5.81 -12.41 -2.13
C TRP A 165 -4.38 -12.73 -2.55
N LEU A 166 -3.52 -13.14 -1.61
CA LEU A 166 -2.14 -13.55 -1.88
C LEU A 166 -2.10 -14.83 -2.72
N GLU A 167 -2.92 -15.85 -2.38
CA GLU A 167 -3.08 -17.08 -3.17
C GLU A 167 -3.58 -16.80 -4.60
N ALA A 168 -4.33 -15.72 -4.78
CA ALA A 168 -4.78 -15.27 -6.09
C ALA A 168 -3.73 -14.46 -6.87
N GLY A 169 -2.51 -14.29 -6.33
CA GLY A 169 -1.40 -13.64 -6.99
C GLY A 169 -1.23 -12.15 -6.66
N ALA A 170 -1.85 -11.64 -5.58
CA ALA A 170 -1.52 -10.31 -5.08
C ALA A 170 -0.10 -10.27 -4.50
N VAL A 171 0.64 -9.19 -4.75
CA VAL A 171 2.00 -8.96 -4.19
C VAL A 171 1.94 -8.77 -2.68
N ALA A 172 1.04 -7.92 -2.25
CA ALA A 172 0.70 -7.61 -0.88
C ALA A 172 -0.75 -7.12 -0.85
N VAL A 173 -1.34 -6.97 0.32
CA VAL A 173 -2.72 -6.51 0.47
C VAL A 173 -2.79 -5.29 1.38
N GLY A 174 -3.38 -4.20 0.88
CA GLY A 174 -3.62 -2.99 1.66
C GLY A 174 -4.89 -3.11 2.52
N VAL A 175 -4.75 -3.04 3.83
CA VAL A 175 -5.86 -3.13 4.79
C VAL A 175 -5.91 -1.86 5.64
N GLY A 176 -7.08 -1.26 5.75
CA GLY A 176 -7.31 -0.01 6.47
C GLY A 176 -8.05 -0.21 7.80
N SER A 177 -9.22 0.39 7.92
CA SER A 177 -10.00 0.53 9.17
C SER A 177 -10.25 -0.78 9.94
N GLN A 178 -10.34 -1.92 9.25
CA GLN A 178 -10.52 -3.21 9.90
C GLN A 178 -9.33 -3.68 10.73
N LEU A 179 -8.12 -3.12 10.53
CA LEU A 179 -6.93 -3.50 11.32
C LEU A 179 -7.01 -3.09 12.79
N GLU A 180 -7.70 -2.00 13.10
CA GLU A 180 -7.82 -1.55 14.50
C GLU A 180 -8.60 -2.54 15.36
N SER A 181 -9.65 -3.13 14.81
CA SER A 181 -10.48 -4.12 15.49
C SER A 181 -9.90 -5.55 15.49
N SER A 182 -8.85 -5.80 14.70
CA SER A 182 -8.24 -7.14 14.62
C SER A 182 -7.41 -7.46 15.86
N THR A 183 -7.52 -8.69 16.32
CA THR A 183 -6.70 -9.20 17.44
C THR A 183 -5.25 -9.45 17.00
N ALA A 184 -4.34 -9.60 17.95
CA ALA A 184 -2.96 -9.94 17.64
C ALA A 184 -2.86 -11.34 17.01
N GLU A 185 -3.69 -12.29 17.48
CA GLU A 185 -3.75 -13.66 16.96
C GLU A 185 -4.21 -13.70 15.51
N GLU A 186 -5.26 -12.93 15.16
CA GLU A 186 -5.73 -12.82 13.76
C GLU A 186 -4.63 -12.27 12.83
N LEU A 187 -3.94 -11.22 13.23
CA LEU A 187 -2.85 -10.66 12.43
C LEU A 187 -1.65 -11.61 12.35
N GLN A 188 -1.30 -12.29 13.43
CA GLN A 188 -0.24 -13.30 13.42
C GLN A 188 -0.58 -14.45 12.48
N ALA A 189 -1.81 -14.93 12.44
CA ALA A 189 -2.25 -15.97 11.52
C ALA A 189 -2.08 -15.53 10.04
N VAL A 190 -2.42 -14.27 9.73
CA VAL A 190 -2.22 -13.70 8.38
C VAL A 190 -0.73 -13.59 8.03
N LEU A 191 0.08 -13.04 8.94
CA LEU A 191 1.51 -12.78 8.70
C LEU A 191 2.33 -14.08 8.62
N SER A 192 1.95 -15.13 9.37
CA SER A 192 2.61 -16.44 9.37
C SER A 192 2.13 -17.38 8.27
N SER A 193 1.03 -17.06 7.56
CA SER A 193 0.50 -17.91 6.49
C SER A 193 1.58 -18.20 5.44
N THR A 194 1.84 -19.47 5.16
CA THR A 194 2.71 -19.87 4.05
C THR A 194 1.88 -19.83 2.77
N ILE A 195 2.30 -19.01 1.80
CA ILE A 195 1.73 -19.04 0.46
C ILE A 195 2.36 -20.24 -0.23
N MET A 196 1.55 -21.24 -0.56
CA MET A 196 1.99 -22.39 -1.34
C MET A 196 2.05 -22.05 -2.83
#